data_11100ec0946349c1df13588b4bd5c159
#
_entry.id   11100ec0946349c1df13588b4bd5c159
#
_cell.length_a   1.000
_cell.length_b   1.000
_cell.length_c   1.000
_cell.angle_alpha   90.00
_cell.angle_beta   90.00
_cell.angle_gamma   90.00
#
_symmetry.space_group_name_H-M   'P 1'
#
loop_
_entity.id
_entity.type
_entity.pdbx_description
1 polymer ?
#
loop_
_entity_poly.entity_id
_entity_poly.type
_entity_poly.pdbx_seq_one_letter_code
_entity_poly.pdbx_strand_id
1 'polypeptide(L)'
;MFSKKKKTSGLLITIIGILGFIGTNLYINIFGEGVKVNRYDIYLAENDSGLIAVILNVIKNPAYFVSNLITVDKLLFLLLMTVPFIFVCFKINKASDLFLLVPLIIVNLSTDYTYQYNVDYQYVFGSGAMLFCAFVKEVSTLKQKRKVLLISAMSAVILFSVTVSDKIQLYTERYKNTALITQTNEFIDTIDKTVCIYADTYIIPSLYKFDNVYLLDNADVSKAEIILLDNRKNDYQGKLEKYKKTFSICEVHGMVTVLLNY
;
A
#
# COMPACT_ATOMS: atom_id res chain seq x y z
N MET A 1 32.70 8.87 -15.27
CA MET A 1 32.67 10.11 -16.09
C MET A 1 31.42 10.04 -16.97
N PHE A 2 30.35 10.78 -16.63
CA PHE A 2 29.13 10.80 -17.46
C PHE A 2 29.40 11.71 -18.67
N SER A 3 29.28 11.20 -19.90
CA SER A 3 29.36 11.97 -21.11
C SER A 3 28.30 13.09 -21.12
N LYS A 4 28.56 14.25 -21.76
CA LYS A 4 27.57 15.35 -21.87
C LYS A 4 26.19 14.85 -22.35
N LYS A 5 26.14 13.90 -23.29
CA LYS A 5 24.92 13.24 -23.79
C LYS A 5 24.11 12.53 -22.67
N LYS A 6 24.78 11.86 -21.70
CA LYS A 6 24.09 11.19 -20.59
C LYS A 6 23.49 12.17 -19.58
N LYS A 7 24.11 13.36 -19.40
CA LYS A 7 23.56 14.41 -18.53
C LYS A 7 22.26 14.99 -19.11
N THR A 8 22.24 15.24 -20.43
CA THR A 8 21.03 15.75 -21.11
C THR A 8 19.88 14.76 -21.06
N SER A 9 20.15 13.47 -21.30
CA SER A 9 19.12 12.42 -21.19
C SER A 9 18.61 12.27 -19.75
N GLY A 10 19.49 12.36 -18.75
CA GLY A 10 19.09 12.35 -17.34
C GLY A 10 18.18 13.53 -16.98
N LEU A 11 18.54 14.75 -17.43
CA LEU A 11 17.72 15.93 -17.20
C LEU A 11 16.33 15.80 -17.86
N LEU A 12 16.30 15.31 -19.11
CA LEU A 12 15.05 15.10 -19.83
C LEU A 12 14.11 14.12 -19.10
N ILE A 13 14.64 12.98 -18.63
CA ILE A 13 13.88 12.00 -17.86
C ILE A 13 13.37 12.61 -16.56
N THR A 14 14.17 13.40 -15.88
CA THR A 14 13.76 14.10 -14.64
C THR A 14 12.62 15.09 -14.92
N ILE A 15 12.70 15.88 -15.98
CA ILE A 15 11.63 16.82 -16.36
C ILE A 15 10.34 16.06 -16.70
N ILE A 16 10.43 14.99 -17.50
CA ILE A 16 9.25 14.14 -17.82
C ILE A 16 8.64 13.55 -16.54
N GLY A 17 9.48 13.08 -15.61
CA GLY A 17 9.01 12.56 -14.32
C GLY A 17 8.28 13.60 -13.49
N ILE A 18 8.82 14.83 -13.39
CA ILE A 18 8.19 15.94 -12.67
C ILE A 18 6.87 16.33 -13.32
N LEU A 19 6.84 16.49 -14.64
CA LEU A 19 5.62 16.84 -15.37
C LEU A 19 4.56 15.74 -15.24
N GLY A 20 4.96 14.46 -15.33
CA GLY A 20 4.08 13.32 -15.10
C GLY A 20 3.49 13.32 -13.68
N PHE A 21 4.32 13.56 -12.67
CA PHE A 21 3.89 13.68 -11.28
C PHE A 21 2.87 14.81 -11.09
N ILE A 22 3.15 16.01 -11.60
CA ILE A 22 2.23 17.16 -11.52
C ILE A 22 0.93 16.85 -12.25
N GLY A 23 1.00 16.32 -13.48
CA GLY A 23 -0.18 15.97 -14.27
C GLY A 23 -1.07 14.91 -13.60
N THR A 24 -0.47 13.87 -13.03
CA THR A 24 -1.20 12.84 -12.27
C THR A 24 -1.88 13.42 -11.04
N ASN A 25 -1.20 14.29 -10.29
CA ASN A 25 -1.80 14.93 -9.11
C ASN A 25 -2.97 15.84 -9.49
N LEU A 26 -2.83 16.63 -10.56
CA LEU A 26 -3.93 17.45 -11.06
C LEU A 26 -5.11 16.60 -11.51
N TYR A 27 -4.87 15.51 -12.23
CA TYR A 27 -5.91 14.59 -12.66
C TYR A 27 -6.67 13.98 -11.47
N ILE A 28 -5.95 13.49 -10.45
CA ILE A 28 -6.56 12.89 -9.24
C ILE A 28 -7.36 13.95 -8.46
N ASN A 29 -6.89 15.19 -8.41
CA ASN A 29 -7.63 16.26 -7.72
C ASN A 29 -8.91 16.68 -8.46
N ILE A 30 -8.96 16.57 -9.79
CA ILE A 30 -10.13 16.95 -10.61
C ILE A 30 -11.15 15.81 -10.67
N PHE A 31 -10.70 14.58 -10.85
CA PHE A 31 -11.57 13.43 -11.16
C PHE A 31 -11.65 12.40 -10.02
N GLY A 32 -10.89 12.55 -8.95
CA GLY A 32 -10.85 11.64 -7.82
C GLY A 32 -11.08 12.34 -6.48
N GLU A 33 -10.84 11.61 -5.41
CA GLU A 33 -10.96 12.12 -4.03
C GLU A 33 -9.78 13.04 -3.60
N GLY A 34 -8.90 13.40 -4.53
CA GLY A 34 -7.70 14.16 -4.26
C GLY A 34 -6.50 13.30 -3.80
N VAL A 35 -5.34 13.96 -3.73
CA VAL A 35 -4.11 13.30 -3.25
C VAL A 35 -4.17 13.22 -1.72
N LYS A 36 -4.08 12.01 -1.17
CA LYS A 36 -4.05 11.78 0.29
C LYS A 36 -2.72 12.27 0.88
N VAL A 37 -2.64 13.54 1.20
CA VAL A 37 -1.51 14.15 1.92
C VAL A 37 -1.52 13.75 3.40
N ASN A 38 -2.65 13.25 3.91
CA ASN A 38 -2.88 12.83 5.29
C ASN A 38 -1.83 11.84 5.85
N ARG A 39 -1.05 11.19 4.99
CA ARG A 39 0.07 10.33 5.43
C ARG A 39 1.24 11.09 6.05
N TYR A 40 1.26 12.41 5.93
CA TYR A 40 2.28 13.31 6.44
C TYR A 40 1.71 14.36 7.38
N ASP A 41 0.46 14.18 7.84
CA ASP A 41 -0.24 15.14 8.71
C ASP A 41 0.47 15.37 10.05
N ILE A 42 1.28 14.38 10.49
CA ILE A 42 2.15 14.53 11.67
C ILE A 42 3.12 15.73 11.60
N TYR A 43 3.35 16.26 10.40
CA TYR A 43 4.19 17.45 10.20
C TYR A 43 3.38 18.73 10.00
N LEU A 44 2.04 18.68 10.05
CA LEU A 44 1.18 19.85 9.91
C LEU A 44 0.83 20.45 11.28
N ALA A 45 0.77 21.78 11.37
CA ALA A 45 0.14 22.46 12.49
C ALA A 45 -1.38 22.55 12.26
N GLU A 46 -2.15 22.90 13.31
CA GLU A 46 -3.63 22.88 13.32
C GLU A 46 -4.30 23.57 12.13
N ASN A 47 -3.69 24.63 11.59
CA ASN A 47 -4.25 25.40 10.48
C ASN A 47 -3.50 25.22 9.16
N ASP A 48 -2.54 24.31 9.11
CA ASP A 48 -1.75 24.05 7.92
C ASP A 48 -2.39 22.96 7.04
N SER A 49 -2.22 23.07 5.72
CA SER A 49 -2.67 22.05 4.79
C SER A 49 -1.75 21.93 3.58
N GLY A 50 -1.70 20.73 3.02
CA GLY A 50 -1.01 20.43 1.78
C GLY A 50 0.50 20.21 1.93
N LEU A 51 1.09 19.67 0.85
CA LEU A 51 2.47 19.19 0.83
C LEU A 51 3.52 20.31 1.06
N ILE A 52 3.23 21.54 0.64
CA ILE A 52 4.14 22.66 0.84
C ILE A 52 4.29 22.99 2.32
N ALA A 53 3.19 22.97 3.08
CA ALA A 53 3.22 23.19 4.52
C ALA A 53 4.01 22.08 5.23
N VAL A 54 3.84 20.82 4.84
CA VAL A 54 4.67 19.69 5.33
C VAL A 54 6.16 19.98 5.14
N ILE A 55 6.58 20.35 3.92
CA ILE A 55 7.99 20.64 3.61
C ILE A 55 8.53 21.79 4.47
N LEU A 56 7.77 22.89 4.59
CA LEU A 56 8.17 24.05 5.38
C LEU A 56 8.32 23.71 6.86
N ASN A 57 7.39 22.92 7.41
CA ASN A 57 7.42 22.52 8.82
C ASN A 57 8.57 21.54 9.12
N VAL A 58 8.88 20.63 8.21
CA VAL A 58 10.07 19.77 8.30
C VAL A 58 11.35 20.61 8.31
N ILE A 59 11.45 21.65 7.47
CA ILE A 59 12.60 22.57 7.46
C ILE A 59 12.69 23.38 8.76
N LYS A 60 11.54 23.83 9.31
CA LYS A 60 11.49 24.60 10.57
C LYS A 60 11.82 23.74 11.79
N ASN A 61 11.46 22.45 11.77
CA ASN A 61 11.70 21.54 12.89
C ASN A 61 12.35 20.22 12.43
N PRO A 62 13.62 20.25 12.00
CA PRO A 62 14.31 19.05 11.53
C PRO A 62 14.54 17.99 12.61
N ALA A 63 14.61 18.39 13.89
CA ALA A 63 14.74 17.45 14.99
C ALA A 63 13.52 16.56 15.14
N TYR A 64 12.32 17.13 15.03
CA TYR A 64 11.06 16.38 15.03
C TYR A 64 10.98 15.45 13.82
N PHE A 65 11.37 15.91 12.63
CA PHE A 65 11.45 15.05 11.45
C PHE A 65 12.35 13.84 11.69
N VAL A 66 13.60 14.06 12.16
CA VAL A 66 14.56 12.97 12.43
C VAL A 66 14.03 12.01 13.49
N SER A 67 13.41 12.51 14.57
CA SER A 67 12.84 11.65 15.61
C SER A 67 11.74 10.71 15.06
N ASN A 68 10.94 11.18 14.11
CA ASN A 68 9.92 10.36 13.45
C ASN A 68 10.50 9.33 12.45
N LEU A 69 11.71 9.54 11.95
CA LEU A 69 12.39 8.53 11.11
C LEU A 69 12.90 7.33 11.94
N ILE A 70 13.14 7.52 13.25
CA ILE A 70 13.86 6.57 14.11
C ILE A 70 12.90 6.05 15.19
N THR A 71 11.83 5.38 14.78
CA THR A 71 10.98 4.59 15.68
C THR A 71 11.38 3.12 15.63
N VAL A 72 11.01 2.34 16.65
CA VAL A 72 11.33 0.90 16.72
C VAL A 72 10.82 0.16 15.50
N ASP A 73 9.56 0.43 15.08
CA ASP A 73 8.94 -0.23 13.93
C ASP A 73 9.66 0.11 12.62
N LYS A 74 10.05 1.39 12.45
CA LYS A 74 10.77 1.84 11.27
C LYS A 74 12.22 1.31 11.23
N LEU A 75 12.86 1.15 12.37
CA LEU A 75 14.17 0.48 12.46
C LEU A 75 14.07 -1.00 12.11
N LEU A 76 13.03 -1.69 12.59
CA LEU A 76 12.76 -3.08 12.20
C LEU A 76 12.48 -3.19 10.70
N PHE A 77 11.64 -2.32 10.16
CA PHE A 77 11.39 -2.23 8.73
C PHE A 77 12.68 -2.03 7.93
N LEU A 78 13.52 -1.08 8.33
CA LEU A 78 14.81 -0.81 7.69
C LEU A 78 15.72 -2.05 7.73
N LEU A 79 15.75 -2.75 8.85
CA LEU A 79 16.49 -4.00 9.00
C LEU A 79 15.99 -5.05 7.99
N LEU A 80 14.67 -5.30 7.95
CA LEU A 80 14.07 -6.27 7.04
C LEU A 80 14.32 -5.93 5.56
N MET A 81 14.27 -4.65 5.19
CA MET A 81 14.54 -4.20 3.83
C MET A 81 16.02 -4.35 3.42
N THR A 82 16.95 -4.34 4.35
CA THR A 82 18.39 -4.27 4.06
C THR A 82 19.16 -5.55 4.34
N VAL A 83 18.65 -6.43 5.21
CA VAL A 83 19.24 -7.74 5.50
C VAL A 83 19.46 -8.58 4.25
N PRO A 84 18.54 -8.66 3.26
CA PRO A 84 18.79 -9.39 2.02
C PRO A 84 19.99 -8.87 1.23
N PHE A 85 20.31 -7.59 1.39
CA PHE A 85 21.44 -6.94 0.73
C PHE A 85 22.72 -6.92 1.60
N ILE A 86 22.68 -7.52 2.77
CA ILE A 86 23.81 -7.58 3.74
C ILE A 86 24.37 -6.15 3.99
N PHE A 87 23.46 -5.17 4.07
CA PHE A 87 23.78 -3.74 4.26
C PHE A 87 24.72 -3.12 3.22
N VAL A 88 25.10 -3.85 2.17
CA VAL A 88 26.01 -3.35 1.11
C VAL A 88 25.40 -2.18 0.35
N CYS A 89 24.07 -2.12 0.26
CA CYS A 89 23.34 -1.02 -0.38
C CYS A 89 23.60 0.35 0.27
N PHE A 90 24.07 0.39 1.53
CA PHE A 90 24.42 1.64 2.24
C PHE A 90 25.86 2.10 2.01
N LYS A 91 26.65 1.34 1.28
CA LYS A 91 28.01 1.76 0.95
C LYS A 91 27.97 2.92 -0.06
N ILE A 92 28.09 4.13 0.45
CA ILE A 92 28.01 5.35 -0.34
C ILE A 92 29.42 5.74 -0.78
N ASN A 93 29.71 5.54 -2.05
CA ASN A 93 31.00 5.93 -2.63
C ASN A 93 30.95 7.32 -3.31
N LYS A 94 29.76 7.77 -3.69
CA LYS A 94 29.51 9.04 -4.35
C LYS A 94 28.25 9.70 -3.83
N ALA A 95 28.21 11.02 -3.73
CA ALA A 95 27.02 11.75 -3.31
C ALA A 95 25.77 11.41 -4.16
N SER A 96 25.95 11.06 -5.45
CA SER A 96 24.85 10.59 -6.31
C SER A 96 24.19 9.29 -5.83
N ASP A 97 24.85 8.50 -4.98
CA ASP A 97 24.31 7.24 -4.49
C ASP A 97 23.23 7.47 -3.43
N LEU A 98 23.29 8.63 -2.75
CA LEU A 98 22.26 9.09 -1.82
C LEU A 98 20.88 9.16 -2.48
N PHE A 99 20.80 9.51 -3.77
CA PHE A 99 19.52 9.54 -4.49
C PHE A 99 18.82 8.19 -4.56
N LEU A 100 19.57 7.07 -4.47
CA LEU A 100 18.98 5.73 -4.42
C LEU A 100 18.30 5.44 -3.07
N LEU A 101 18.64 6.18 -2.02
CA LEU A 101 18.04 6.03 -0.69
C LEU A 101 16.86 6.99 -0.46
N VAL A 102 16.73 8.03 -1.28
CA VAL A 102 15.69 9.05 -1.12
C VAL A 102 14.27 8.47 -1.07
N PRO A 103 13.87 7.54 -1.97
CA PRO A 103 12.53 6.94 -1.89
C PRO A 103 12.28 6.21 -0.56
N LEU A 104 13.28 5.49 -0.04
CA LEU A 104 13.17 4.82 1.26
C LEU A 104 12.89 5.81 2.38
N ILE A 105 13.62 6.93 2.42
CA ILE A 105 13.48 7.95 3.45
C ILE A 105 12.14 8.70 3.29
N ILE A 106 11.86 9.23 2.09
CA ILE A 106 10.70 10.11 1.87
C ILE A 106 9.40 9.32 1.84
N VAL A 107 9.36 8.18 1.17
CA VAL A 107 8.09 7.44 0.98
C VAL A 107 7.80 6.53 2.17
N ASN A 108 8.80 5.85 2.71
CA ASN A 108 8.58 4.84 3.73
C ASN A 108 8.83 5.36 5.16
N LEU A 109 9.97 5.98 5.43
CA LEU A 109 10.33 6.32 6.81
C LEU A 109 9.70 7.62 7.32
N SER A 110 9.41 8.60 6.46
CA SER A 110 8.88 9.90 6.89
C SER A 110 7.38 9.93 7.14
N THR A 111 6.66 8.87 6.87
CA THR A 111 5.21 8.76 7.06
C THR A 111 4.86 8.15 8.43
N ASP A 112 3.65 8.41 8.94
CA ASP A 112 3.04 7.69 10.06
C ASP A 112 2.10 6.56 9.61
N TYR A 113 1.88 6.42 8.31
CA TYR A 113 1.04 5.36 7.75
C TYR A 113 1.74 4.01 7.79
N THR A 114 1.35 3.16 8.74
CA THR A 114 2.03 1.89 9.08
C THR A 114 2.26 0.94 7.90
N TYR A 115 1.35 0.92 6.93
CA TYR A 115 1.51 0.09 5.73
C TYR A 115 2.66 0.52 4.81
N GLN A 116 3.14 1.77 4.90
CA GLN A 116 4.26 2.25 4.09
C GLN A 116 5.62 1.78 4.60
N TYR A 117 5.76 1.52 5.90
CA TYR A 117 6.96 0.93 6.48
C TYR A 117 6.73 -0.50 6.97
N ASN A 118 5.98 -1.28 6.19
CA ASN A 118 5.80 -2.70 6.41
C ASN A 118 6.11 -3.46 5.10
N VAL A 119 7.02 -4.44 5.16
CA VAL A 119 7.49 -5.22 4.01
C VAL A 119 6.41 -6.07 3.33
N ASP A 120 5.28 -6.24 3.99
CA ASP A 120 4.15 -7.04 3.50
C ASP A 120 3.29 -6.32 2.46
N TYR A 121 3.49 -5.01 2.29
CA TYR A 121 2.66 -4.19 1.42
C TYR A 121 3.42 -3.65 0.21
N GLN A 122 2.68 -3.37 -0.87
CA GLN A 122 3.22 -2.90 -2.15
C GLN A 122 3.98 -1.56 -2.10
N TYR A 123 3.84 -0.80 -1.03
CA TYR A 123 4.48 0.52 -0.90
C TYR A 123 6.02 0.46 -0.83
N VAL A 124 6.58 -0.72 -0.63
CA VAL A 124 8.04 -0.93 -0.55
C VAL A 124 8.70 -1.21 -1.91
N PHE A 125 7.93 -1.45 -2.98
CA PHE A 125 8.49 -1.87 -4.27
C PHE A 125 9.46 -0.84 -4.85
N GLY A 126 9.10 0.45 -4.84
CA GLY A 126 9.96 1.51 -5.35
C GLY A 126 11.28 1.62 -4.58
N SER A 127 11.20 1.63 -3.26
CA SER A 127 12.36 1.69 -2.38
C SER A 127 13.22 0.43 -2.47
N GLY A 128 12.59 -0.75 -2.55
CA GLY A 128 13.26 -2.02 -2.74
C GLY A 128 14.04 -2.09 -4.06
N ALA A 129 13.45 -1.61 -5.16
CA ALA A 129 14.12 -1.53 -6.45
C ALA A 129 15.35 -0.63 -6.40
N MET A 130 15.26 0.52 -5.74
CA MET A 130 16.39 1.45 -5.59
C MET A 130 17.49 0.88 -4.70
N LEU A 131 17.15 0.21 -3.59
CA LEU A 131 18.11 -0.51 -2.75
C LEU A 131 18.79 -1.64 -3.52
N PHE A 132 18.05 -2.37 -4.35
CA PHE A 132 18.62 -3.40 -5.22
C PHE A 132 19.60 -2.80 -6.25
N CYS A 133 19.27 -1.67 -6.87
CA CYS A 133 20.19 -0.96 -7.78
C CYS A 133 21.46 -0.52 -7.04
N ALA A 134 21.35 0.01 -5.83
CA ALA A 134 22.48 0.37 -4.99
C ALA A 134 23.35 -0.86 -4.66
N PHE A 135 22.72 -1.97 -4.28
CA PHE A 135 23.40 -3.23 -4.01
C PHE A 135 24.17 -3.75 -5.22
N VAL A 136 23.52 -3.88 -6.38
CA VAL A 136 24.17 -4.36 -7.63
C VAL A 136 25.37 -3.50 -7.99
N LYS A 137 25.21 -2.19 -7.90
CA LYS A 137 26.28 -1.23 -8.17
C LYS A 137 27.48 -1.46 -7.27
N GLU A 138 27.27 -1.58 -5.96
CA GLU A 138 28.37 -1.73 -5.00
C GLU A 138 28.99 -3.13 -5.05
N VAL A 139 28.19 -4.21 -5.18
CA VAL A 139 28.72 -5.56 -5.32
C VAL A 139 29.63 -5.69 -6.52
N SER A 140 29.35 -5.00 -7.63
CA SER A 140 30.20 -5.03 -8.83
C SER A 140 31.64 -4.59 -8.56
N THR A 141 31.87 -3.78 -7.53
CA THR A 141 33.19 -3.25 -7.13
C THR A 141 33.93 -4.13 -6.13
N LEU A 142 33.26 -5.13 -5.52
CA LEU A 142 33.85 -5.95 -4.48
C LEU A 142 34.78 -7.06 -5.05
N LYS A 143 35.88 -7.33 -4.35
CA LYS A 143 36.78 -8.44 -4.70
C LYS A 143 36.11 -9.80 -4.54
N GLN A 144 35.31 -10.00 -3.50
CA GLN A 144 34.62 -11.27 -3.18
C GLN A 144 33.14 -11.27 -3.57
N LYS A 145 32.81 -10.69 -4.71
CA LYS A 145 31.42 -10.49 -5.16
C LYS A 145 30.58 -11.79 -5.18
N ARG A 146 31.16 -12.94 -5.58
CA ARG A 146 30.45 -14.22 -5.59
C ARG A 146 30.00 -14.65 -4.20
N LYS A 147 30.87 -14.49 -3.19
CA LYS A 147 30.57 -14.82 -1.79
C LYS A 147 29.46 -13.91 -1.26
N VAL A 148 29.54 -12.61 -1.52
CA VAL A 148 28.52 -11.62 -1.12
C VAL A 148 27.17 -11.94 -1.78
N LEU A 149 27.14 -12.24 -3.08
CA LEU A 149 25.91 -12.63 -3.78
C LEU A 149 25.28 -13.89 -3.19
N LEU A 150 26.10 -14.91 -2.89
CA LEU A 150 25.60 -16.17 -2.30
C LEU A 150 24.99 -15.92 -0.91
N ILE A 151 25.66 -15.19 -0.04
CA ILE A 151 25.17 -14.86 1.31
C ILE A 151 23.88 -14.02 1.19
N SER A 152 23.85 -13.04 0.30
CA SER A 152 22.67 -12.21 0.02
C SER A 152 21.48 -13.05 -0.44
N ALA A 153 21.70 -13.98 -1.39
CA ALA A 153 20.65 -14.87 -1.86
C ALA A 153 20.11 -15.79 -0.75
N MET A 154 21.00 -16.37 0.07
CA MET A 154 20.60 -17.19 1.22
C MET A 154 19.81 -16.36 2.25
N SER A 155 20.27 -15.16 2.57
CA SER A 155 19.58 -14.22 3.46
C SER A 155 18.18 -13.87 2.95
N ALA A 156 18.05 -13.59 1.65
CA ALA A 156 16.77 -13.30 1.01
C ALA A 156 15.81 -14.50 1.08
N VAL A 157 16.29 -15.72 0.81
CA VAL A 157 15.46 -16.94 0.88
C VAL A 157 14.99 -17.19 2.30
N ILE A 158 15.88 -17.07 3.30
CA ILE A 158 15.51 -17.25 4.72
C ILE A 158 14.46 -16.21 5.12
N LEU A 159 14.69 -14.93 4.84
CA LEU A 159 13.76 -13.86 5.17
C LEU A 159 12.40 -14.07 4.48
N PHE A 160 12.41 -14.39 3.18
CA PHE A 160 11.21 -14.69 2.43
C PHE A 160 10.43 -15.86 3.04
N SER A 161 11.13 -16.94 3.42
CA SER A 161 10.49 -18.11 4.04
C SER A 161 9.81 -17.77 5.36
N VAL A 162 10.41 -16.89 6.17
CA VAL A 162 9.84 -16.45 7.45
C VAL A 162 8.65 -15.51 7.25
N THR A 163 8.78 -14.53 6.32
CA THR A 163 7.73 -13.50 6.12
C THR A 163 6.54 -14.02 5.31
N VAL A 164 6.72 -15.02 4.45
CA VAL A 164 5.68 -15.55 3.57
C VAL A 164 5.02 -16.82 4.10
N SER A 165 5.63 -17.49 5.11
CA SER A 165 5.10 -18.74 5.66
C SER A 165 3.62 -18.65 6.06
N ASP A 166 3.23 -17.58 6.75
CA ASP A 166 1.85 -17.37 7.18
C ASP A 166 0.90 -17.06 6.00
N LYS A 167 1.43 -16.50 4.92
CA LYS A 167 0.65 -16.14 3.72
C LYS A 167 0.39 -17.33 2.79
N ILE A 168 1.19 -18.37 2.87
CA ILE A 168 0.92 -19.63 2.17
C ILE A 168 -0.42 -20.22 2.66
N GLN A 169 -0.78 -20.00 3.91
CA GLN A 169 -2.08 -20.38 4.44
C GLN A 169 -3.26 -19.72 3.69
N LEU A 170 -3.10 -18.48 3.20
CA LEU A 170 -4.15 -17.80 2.43
C LEU A 170 -4.51 -18.54 1.15
N TYR A 171 -3.55 -19.17 0.47
CA TYR A 171 -3.81 -19.98 -0.72
C TYR A 171 -4.55 -21.28 -0.37
N THR A 172 -4.15 -21.95 0.73
CA THR A 172 -4.82 -23.14 1.21
C THR A 172 -6.23 -22.83 1.71
N GLU A 173 -6.44 -21.73 2.40
CA GLU A 173 -7.76 -21.26 2.82
C GLU A 173 -8.65 -20.91 1.62
N ARG A 174 -8.12 -20.24 0.61
CA ARG A 174 -8.85 -19.96 -0.64
C ARG A 174 -9.26 -21.26 -1.33
N TYR A 175 -8.39 -22.26 -1.39
CA TYR A 175 -8.69 -23.55 -1.99
C TYR A 175 -9.80 -24.29 -1.21
N LYS A 176 -9.71 -24.34 0.11
CA LYS A 176 -10.73 -24.93 0.98
C LYS A 176 -12.10 -24.24 0.83
N ASN A 177 -12.10 -22.95 0.61
CA ASN A 177 -13.31 -22.13 0.51
C ASN A 177 -13.83 -21.96 -0.92
N THR A 178 -13.30 -22.68 -1.91
CA THR A 178 -13.68 -22.54 -3.32
C THR A 178 -15.19 -22.68 -3.53
N ALA A 179 -15.85 -23.65 -2.89
CA ALA A 179 -17.30 -23.84 -3.01
C ALA A 179 -18.10 -22.63 -2.50
N LEU A 180 -17.71 -22.07 -1.36
CA LEU A 180 -18.34 -20.87 -0.79
C LEU A 180 -18.12 -19.63 -1.67
N ILE A 181 -16.92 -19.50 -2.25
CA ILE A 181 -16.61 -18.42 -3.22
C ILE A 181 -17.50 -18.55 -4.46
N THR A 182 -17.65 -19.77 -4.98
CA THR A 182 -18.50 -20.04 -6.14
C THR A 182 -19.95 -19.68 -5.85
N GLN A 183 -20.51 -20.14 -4.72
CA GLN A 183 -21.88 -19.77 -4.30
C GLN A 183 -22.07 -18.26 -4.17
N THR A 184 -21.09 -17.57 -3.60
CA THR A 184 -21.13 -16.10 -3.48
C THR A 184 -21.17 -15.43 -4.86
N ASN A 185 -20.32 -15.87 -5.78
CA ASN A 185 -20.26 -15.28 -7.12
C ASN A 185 -21.53 -15.59 -7.95
N GLU A 186 -22.04 -16.82 -7.87
CA GLU A 186 -23.29 -17.21 -8.51
C GLU A 186 -24.44 -16.35 -8.01
N PHE A 187 -24.54 -16.14 -6.70
CA PHE A 187 -25.55 -15.23 -6.15
C PHE A 187 -25.38 -13.80 -6.65
N ILE A 188 -24.15 -13.22 -6.60
CA ILE A 188 -23.86 -11.87 -7.09
C ILE A 188 -24.27 -11.71 -8.55
N ASP A 189 -24.09 -12.73 -9.38
CA ASP A 189 -24.47 -12.69 -10.80
C ASP A 189 -26.01 -12.71 -11.02
N THR A 190 -26.80 -13.10 -10.02
CA THR A 190 -28.29 -13.04 -10.06
C THR A 190 -28.84 -11.65 -9.74
N ILE A 191 -28.07 -10.79 -9.07
CA ILE A 191 -28.51 -9.44 -8.66
C ILE A 191 -28.63 -8.54 -9.89
N ASP A 192 -29.69 -7.74 -9.94
CA ASP A 192 -29.83 -6.69 -10.97
C ASP A 192 -28.70 -5.67 -10.87
N LYS A 193 -28.09 -5.32 -12.01
CA LYS A 193 -26.92 -4.45 -12.07
C LYS A 193 -27.21 -2.98 -11.76
N THR A 194 -28.48 -2.59 -11.74
CA THR A 194 -28.94 -1.21 -11.50
C THR A 194 -29.21 -0.90 -10.04
N VAL A 195 -29.33 -1.91 -9.17
CA VAL A 195 -29.61 -1.73 -7.74
C VAL A 195 -28.50 -1.03 -7.00
N CYS A 196 -28.87 -0.30 -5.96
CA CYS A 196 -27.94 0.42 -5.09
C CYS A 196 -27.40 -0.52 -4.00
N ILE A 197 -26.12 -0.90 -4.12
CA ILE A 197 -25.46 -1.88 -3.23
C ILE A 197 -24.47 -1.18 -2.31
N TYR A 198 -24.58 -1.45 -1.02
CA TYR A 198 -23.56 -1.14 -0.02
C TYR A 198 -22.86 -2.43 0.42
N ALA A 199 -21.57 -2.48 0.33
CA ALA A 199 -20.83 -3.71 0.60
C ALA A 199 -19.58 -3.49 1.47
N ASP A 200 -19.20 -4.54 2.19
CA ASP A 200 -17.92 -4.58 2.88
C ASP A 200 -16.75 -4.53 1.89
N THR A 201 -15.64 -3.94 2.30
CA THR A 201 -14.44 -3.64 1.49
C THR A 201 -13.97 -4.79 0.61
N TYR A 202 -13.99 -6.02 1.14
CA TYR A 202 -13.48 -7.19 0.39
C TYR A 202 -14.49 -7.78 -0.61
N ILE A 203 -15.74 -7.35 -0.58
CA ILE A 203 -16.78 -7.74 -1.54
C ILE A 203 -16.79 -6.80 -2.75
N ILE A 204 -16.45 -5.53 -2.54
CA ILE A 204 -16.47 -4.48 -3.58
C ILE A 204 -15.82 -4.92 -4.91
N PRO A 205 -14.63 -5.57 -4.94
CA PRO A 205 -14.02 -6.00 -6.19
C PRO A 205 -14.87 -6.99 -7.00
N SER A 206 -15.73 -7.78 -6.33
CA SER A 206 -16.63 -8.74 -7.01
C SER A 206 -17.83 -8.05 -7.66
N LEU A 207 -18.08 -6.80 -7.29
CA LEU A 207 -19.23 -6.00 -7.79
C LEU A 207 -18.87 -5.07 -8.95
N TYR A 208 -17.77 -5.29 -9.65
CA TYR A 208 -17.25 -4.42 -10.71
C TYR A 208 -18.20 -4.24 -11.92
N LYS A 209 -19.23 -5.07 -12.05
CA LYS A 209 -20.24 -5.01 -13.11
C LYS A 209 -21.45 -4.16 -12.74
N PHE A 210 -21.52 -3.61 -11.54
CA PHE A 210 -22.68 -2.85 -11.04
C PHE A 210 -22.42 -1.35 -11.15
N ASP A 211 -23.45 -0.58 -11.42
CA ASP A 211 -23.35 0.86 -11.61
C ASP A 211 -23.30 1.65 -10.29
N ASN A 212 -24.00 1.16 -9.25
CA ASN A 212 -24.22 1.85 -7.98
C ASN A 212 -23.67 1.05 -6.80
N VAL A 213 -22.35 1.04 -6.60
CA VAL A 213 -21.69 0.32 -5.51
C VAL A 213 -20.99 1.28 -4.58
N TYR A 214 -21.25 1.15 -3.28
CA TYR A 214 -20.72 2.01 -2.24
C TYR A 214 -20.07 1.18 -1.13
N LEU A 215 -19.02 1.75 -0.52
CA LEU A 215 -18.38 1.15 0.66
C LEU A 215 -19.29 1.34 1.87
N LEU A 216 -19.53 0.26 2.61
CA LEU A 216 -20.43 0.25 3.76
C LEU A 216 -19.88 0.99 4.98
N ASP A 217 -18.54 1.07 5.15
CA ASP A 217 -17.90 1.63 6.32
C ASP A 217 -18.25 3.13 6.51
N ASN A 218 -19.00 3.44 7.61
CA ASN A 218 -19.46 4.77 7.97
C ASN A 218 -20.38 5.48 6.96
N ALA A 219 -20.97 4.76 6.02
CA ALA A 219 -21.88 5.33 5.04
C ALA A 219 -23.30 5.52 5.59
N ASP A 220 -23.99 6.54 5.06
CA ASP A 220 -25.43 6.65 5.18
C ASP A 220 -26.09 5.63 4.24
N VAL A 221 -26.69 4.59 4.83
CA VAL A 221 -27.31 3.47 4.09
C VAL A 221 -28.80 3.73 3.77
N SER A 222 -29.30 4.96 3.93
CA SER A 222 -30.70 5.29 3.66
C SER A 222 -31.15 5.02 2.22
N LYS A 223 -30.20 4.99 1.28
CA LYS A 223 -30.41 4.71 -0.14
C LYS A 223 -30.09 3.26 -0.53
N ALA A 224 -29.65 2.45 0.43
CA ALA A 224 -29.28 1.08 0.13
C ALA A 224 -30.51 0.22 -0.14
N GLU A 225 -30.54 -0.45 -1.28
CA GLU A 225 -31.49 -1.51 -1.60
C GLU A 225 -30.96 -2.86 -1.13
N ILE A 226 -29.64 -3.05 -1.23
CA ILE A 226 -28.94 -4.25 -0.80
C ILE A 226 -27.75 -3.88 0.05
N ILE A 227 -27.56 -4.57 1.18
CA ILE A 227 -26.30 -4.57 1.95
C ILE A 227 -25.68 -5.95 1.86
N LEU A 228 -24.39 -6.00 1.52
CA LEU A 228 -23.58 -7.22 1.49
C LEU A 228 -22.52 -7.18 2.60
N LEU A 229 -22.68 -8.04 3.60
CA LEU A 229 -21.74 -8.19 4.71
C LEU A 229 -20.82 -9.39 4.49
N ASP A 230 -19.52 -9.22 4.69
CA ASP A 230 -18.56 -10.32 4.71
C ASP A 230 -18.64 -11.07 6.04
N ASN A 231 -19.21 -12.28 6.03
CA ASN A 231 -19.43 -13.09 7.24
C ASN A 231 -18.14 -13.66 7.86
N ARG A 232 -16.99 -13.44 7.24
CA ARG A 232 -15.66 -13.84 7.75
C ARG A 232 -15.01 -12.77 8.62
N LYS A 233 -15.52 -11.53 8.60
CA LYS A 233 -14.96 -10.41 9.36
C LYS A 233 -15.25 -10.53 10.85
N ASN A 234 -14.30 -10.08 11.67
CA ASN A 234 -14.45 -10.05 13.13
C ASN A 234 -15.59 -9.13 13.60
N ASP A 235 -15.87 -8.05 12.87
CA ASP A 235 -16.92 -7.07 13.16
C ASP A 235 -18.29 -7.44 12.56
N TYR A 236 -18.40 -8.59 11.88
CA TYR A 236 -19.59 -9.06 11.18
C TYR A 236 -20.84 -9.07 12.08
N GLN A 237 -20.76 -9.65 13.27
CA GLN A 237 -21.93 -9.77 14.17
C GLN A 237 -22.48 -8.40 14.59
N GLY A 238 -21.59 -7.46 14.91
CA GLY A 238 -21.99 -6.11 15.27
C GLY A 238 -22.67 -5.37 14.12
N LYS A 239 -22.14 -5.51 12.89
CA LYS A 239 -22.75 -4.94 11.68
C LYS A 239 -24.10 -5.59 11.38
N LEU A 240 -24.18 -6.90 11.49
CA LEU A 240 -25.41 -7.65 11.27
C LEU A 240 -26.54 -7.19 12.22
N GLU A 241 -26.27 -7.08 13.51
CA GLU A 241 -27.25 -6.62 14.49
C GLU A 241 -27.66 -5.16 14.24
N LYS A 242 -26.73 -4.31 13.82
CA LYS A 242 -27.00 -2.92 13.46
C LYS A 242 -28.00 -2.83 12.31
N TYR A 243 -27.72 -3.51 11.21
CA TYR A 243 -28.49 -3.36 9.97
C TYR A 243 -29.76 -4.21 9.91
N LYS A 244 -29.85 -5.32 10.63
CA LYS A 244 -31.11 -6.11 10.79
C LYS A 244 -32.26 -5.31 11.37
N LYS A 245 -32.01 -4.19 12.04
CA LYS A 245 -33.07 -3.31 12.57
C LYS A 245 -33.80 -2.55 11.47
N THR A 246 -33.16 -2.36 10.32
CA THR A 246 -33.69 -1.55 9.22
C THR A 246 -34.05 -2.38 8.00
N PHE A 247 -33.35 -3.51 7.77
CA PHE A 247 -33.54 -4.37 6.62
C PHE A 247 -34.34 -5.63 6.99
N SER A 248 -35.35 -5.95 6.20
CA SER A 248 -36.37 -6.97 6.55
C SER A 248 -35.98 -8.40 6.21
N ILE A 249 -35.15 -8.61 5.18
CA ILE A 249 -34.72 -9.94 4.74
C ILE A 249 -33.23 -10.08 5.03
N CYS A 250 -32.86 -11.27 5.54
CA CYS A 250 -31.49 -11.63 5.81
C CYS A 250 -31.23 -13.06 5.31
N GLU A 251 -30.43 -13.18 4.26
CA GLU A 251 -30.04 -14.46 3.66
C GLU A 251 -28.52 -14.61 3.66
N VAL A 252 -28.05 -15.86 3.63
CA VAL A 252 -26.62 -16.17 3.58
C VAL A 252 -26.31 -16.93 2.30
N HIS A 253 -25.41 -16.37 1.49
CA HIS A 253 -24.95 -16.97 0.24
C HIS A 253 -23.42 -17.11 0.26
N GLY A 254 -22.93 -18.30 0.59
CA GLY A 254 -21.50 -18.57 0.70
C GLY A 254 -20.82 -17.71 1.78
N MET A 255 -19.97 -16.75 1.34
CA MET A 255 -19.21 -15.87 2.22
C MET A 255 -19.90 -14.54 2.53
N VAL A 256 -21.06 -14.28 1.96
CA VAL A 256 -21.78 -13.03 2.17
C VAL A 256 -23.11 -13.25 2.86
N THR A 257 -23.46 -12.34 3.74
CA THR A 257 -24.82 -12.19 4.27
C THR A 257 -25.44 -10.99 3.56
N VAL A 258 -26.62 -11.23 3.02
CA VAL A 258 -27.39 -10.30 2.21
C VAL A 258 -28.53 -9.75 3.05
N LEU A 259 -28.62 -8.44 3.11
CA LEU A 259 -29.74 -7.74 3.74
C LEU A 259 -30.47 -6.96 2.65
N LEU A 260 -31.77 -7.17 2.52
CA LEU A 260 -32.62 -6.53 1.51
C LEU A 260 -33.59 -5.57 2.18
N ASN A 261 -33.74 -4.40 1.57
CA ASN A 261 -34.75 -3.41 1.93
C ASN A 261 -35.90 -3.55 0.94
N TYR A 262 -37.09 -3.88 1.43
CA TYR A 262 -38.33 -3.92 0.63
C TYR A 262 -39.25 -2.82 1.05
#